data_31ef9f7271e33b08dbf1de3cf629e101
#
_entry.id   31ef9f7271e33b08dbf1de3cf629e101
#
_cell.length_a   1.000
_cell.length_b   1.000
_cell.length_c   1.000
_cell.angle_alpha   90.00
_cell.angle_beta   90.00
_cell.angle_gamma   90.00
#
_symmetry.space_group_name_H-M   'P 1'
#
loop_
_entity.id
_entity.type
_entity.pdbx_description
1 polymer ?
#
loop_
_entity_poly.entity_id
_entity_poly.type
_entity_poly.pdbx_seq_one_letter_code
_entity_poly.pdbx_strand_id
1 'polypeptide(L)'
;MDATLDGIGRGAGNTVTEAFAAILTRHRTGTGYDYRALAQLSESVVRPIPRLHDDRTFQVLGGLTQTHSSFFPLITRCAEAADVDVFELMTAVAEVERVRPTEQLVKELAVSLRP
;
A
#
# COMPACT_ATOMS: atom_id res chain seq x y z
N MET A 1 -13.33 9.84 5.27
CA MET A 1 -12.60 8.62 5.71
C MET A 1 -13.18 7.45 4.95
N ASP A 2 -12.34 6.72 4.27
CA ASP A 2 -12.76 5.55 3.50
C ASP A 2 -12.63 4.30 4.37
N ALA A 3 -13.64 3.43 4.31
CA ALA A 3 -13.68 2.17 5.02
C ALA A 3 -14.15 1.05 4.08
N THR A 4 -13.61 -0.14 4.26
CA THR A 4 -13.96 -1.32 3.47
C THR A 4 -14.08 -2.55 4.36
N LEU A 5 -14.81 -3.56 3.92
CA LEU A 5 -14.89 -4.83 4.65
C LEU A 5 -13.49 -5.47 4.71
N ASP A 6 -13.13 -6.00 5.88
CA ASP A 6 -11.79 -6.56 6.19
C ASP A 6 -10.63 -5.61 5.88
N GLY A 7 -10.91 -4.30 5.74
CA GLY A 7 -9.92 -3.28 5.45
C GLY A 7 -9.25 -3.42 4.08
N ILE A 8 -9.86 -4.15 3.14
CA ILE A 8 -9.27 -4.39 1.82
C ILE A 8 -9.00 -3.06 1.09
N GLY A 9 -7.78 -2.89 0.62
CA GLY A 9 -7.36 -1.66 -0.06
C GLY A 9 -5.88 -1.72 -0.43
N ARG A 10 -5.41 -0.71 -1.13
CA ARG A 10 -3.98 -0.59 -1.46
C ARG A 10 -3.15 -0.26 -0.22
N GLY A 11 -1.91 -0.69 -0.22
CA GLY A 11 -0.95 -0.36 0.82
C GLY A 11 -1.31 -0.96 2.17
N ALA A 12 -1.35 -0.11 3.19
CA ALA A 12 -1.75 -0.52 4.54
C ALA A 12 -3.22 -0.94 4.65
N GLY A 13 -3.99 -0.76 3.59
CA GLY A 13 -5.42 -1.00 3.57
C GLY A 13 -6.24 0.20 4.02
N ASN A 14 -7.54 -0.01 4.12
CA ASN A 14 -8.51 0.97 4.61
C ASN A 14 -8.92 0.67 6.05
N THR A 15 -9.68 1.58 6.65
CA THR A 15 -10.35 1.31 7.92
C THR A 15 -11.28 0.09 7.79
N VAL A 16 -11.20 -0.83 8.73
CA VAL A 16 -12.05 -2.03 8.76
C VAL A 16 -13.48 -1.64 9.11
N THR A 17 -14.39 -1.73 8.15
CA THR A 17 -15.78 -1.25 8.27
C THR A 17 -16.52 -1.90 9.43
N GLU A 18 -16.45 -3.23 9.56
CA GLU A 18 -17.14 -3.98 10.61
C GLU A 18 -16.61 -3.63 12.01
N ALA A 19 -15.31 -3.41 12.15
CA ALA A 19 -14.71 -2.98 13.41
C ALA A 19 -15.13 -1.55 13.77
N PHE A 20 -15.14 -0.65 12.80
CA PHE A 20 -15.55 0.73 13.00
C PHE A 20 -17.04 0.82 13.34
N ALA A 21 -17.91 0.07 12.65
CA ALA A 21 -19.33 -0.03 12.96
C ALA A 21 -19.60 -0.55 14.39
N ALA A 22 -18.83 -1.53 14.83
CA ALA A 22 -18.91 -2.07 16.20
C ALA A 22 -18.50 -1.02 17.25
N ILE A 23 -17.45 -0.25 17.00
CA ILE A 23 -17.00 0.84 17.87
C ILE A 23 -18.08 1.92 17.98
N LEU A 24 -18.63 2.36 16.86
CA LEU A 24 -19.71 3.36 16.85
C LEU A 24 -20.95 2.88 17.60
N THR A 25 -21.33 1.62 17.45
CA THR A 25 -22.45 1.02 18.17
C THR A 25 -22.19 1.01 19.68
N ARG A 26 -20.96 0.63 20.10
CA ARG A 26 -20.57 0.65 21.52
C ARG A 26 -20.63 2.04 22.14
N HIS A 27 -20.27 3.06 21.40
CA HIS A 27 -20.30 4.45 21.83
C HIS A 27 -21.68 5.12 21.66
N ARG A 28 -22.70 4.36 21.29
CA ARG A 28 -24.09 4.83 21.16
C ARG A 28 -24.24 6.04 20.21
N THR A 29 -23.45 6.06 19.15
CA THR A 29 -23.50 7.15 18.14
C THR A 29 -24.69 7.03 17.18
N GLY A 30 -25.56 6.04 17.36
CA GLY A 30 -26.84 5.93 16.66
C GLY A 30 -26.74 5.62 15.16
N THR A 31 -25.67 4.99 14.70
CA THR A 31 -25.44 4.75 13.27
C THR A 31 -26.36 3.71 12.64
N GLY A 32 -26.98 2.84 13.44
CA GLY A 32 -27.88 1.78 12.95
C GLY A 32 -27.24 0.71 12.07
N TYR A 33 -25.89 0.65 11.99
CA TYR A 33 -25.20 -0.36 11.22
C TYR A 33 -25.22 -1.72 11.92
N ASP A 34 -25.59 -2.77 11.18
CA ASP A 34 -25.49 -4.16 11.65
C ASP A 34 -24.04 -4.66 11.50
N TYR A 35 -23.20 -4.37 12.49
CA TYR A 35 -21.80 -4.78 12.51
C TYR A 35 -21.62 -6.28 12.46
N ARG A 36 -22.58 -7.09 12.91
CA ARG A 36 -22.54 -8.57 12.89
C ARG A 36 -22.71 -9.08 11.46
N ALA A 37 -23.70 -8.54 10.75
CA ALA A 37 -23.88 -8.86 9.33
C ALA A 37 -22.66 -8.42 8.50
N LEU A 38 -22.08 -7.26 8.79
CA LEU A 38 -20.85 -6.79 8.14
C LEU A 38 -19.68 -7.74 8.42
N ALA A 39 -19.50 -8.19 9.65
CA ALA A 39 -18.45 -9.15 10.00
C ALA A 39 -18.65 -10.51 9.30
N GLN A 40 -19.88 -11.01 9.21
CA GLN A 40 -20.17 -12.24 8.49
C GLN A 40 -19.88 -12.14 6.99
N LEU A 41 -20.22 -11.01 6.36
CA LEU A 41 -19.87 -10.74 4.96
C LEU A 41 -18.36 -10.66 4.77
N SER A 42 -17.65 -9.99 5.68
CA SER A 42 -16.19 -9.93 5.66
C SER A 42 -15.56 -11.31 5.65
N GLU A 43 -15.98 -12.19 6.56
CA GLU A 43 -15.47 -13.56 6.67
C GLU A 43 -15.81 -14.43 5.45
N SER A 44 -17.05 -14.35 4.95
CA SER A 44 -17.55 -15.28 3.93
C SER A 44 -17.23 -14.84 2.50
N VAL A 45 -17.13 -13.55 2.24
CA VAL A 45 -17.00 -13.00 0.88
C VAL A 45 -15.66 -12.34 0.64
N VAL A 46 -15.20 -11.50 1.57
CA VAL A 46 -14.00 -10.67 1.37
C VAL A 46 -12.72 -11.42 1.70
N ARG A 47 -12.68 -12.09 2.86
CA ARG A 47 -11.48 -12.80 3.33
C ARG A 47 -11.00 -13.93 2.41
N PRO A 48 -11.87 -14.68 1.71
CA PRO A 48 -11.44 -15.66 0.73
C PRO A 48 -10.82 -15.07 -0.55
N ILE A 49 -10.96 -13.75 -0.80
CA ILE A 49 -10.35 -13.11 -1.98
C ILE A 49 -8.82 -13.11 -1.81
N PRO A 50 -8.07 -13.70 -2.76
CA PRO A 50 -6.62 -13.69 -2.70
C PRO A 50 -6.07 -12.26 -2.65
N ARG A 51 -5.24 -11.97 -1.67
CA ARG A 51 -4.50 -10.70 -1.62
C ARG A 51 -3.24 -10.86 -2.44
N LEU A 52 -3.17 -10.14 -3.56
CA LEU A 52 -2.11 -10.31 -4.55
C LEU A 52 -0.73 -9.84 -4.05
N HIS A 53 -0.66 -8.93 -3.07
CA HIS A 53 0.61 -8.43 -2.54
C HIS A 53 0.50 -7.97 -1.09
N ASP A 54 1.41 -8.45 -0.24
CA ASP A 54 1.73 -7.80 1.02
C ASP A 54 2.90 -6.83 0.74
N ASP A 55 2.56 -5.60 0.43
CA ASP A 55 3.52 -4.55 0.08
C ASP A 55 3.80 -3.57 1.24
N ARG A 56 3.54 -3.97 2.48
CA ARG A 56 3.67 -3.11 3.67
C ARG A 56 5.04 -2.46 3.76
N THR A 57 6.10 -3.20 3.50
CA THR A 57 7.47 -2.67 3.53
C THR A 57 7.65 -1.57 2.50
N PHE A 58 7.14 -1.77 1.27
CA PHE A 58 7.12 -0.75 0.23
C PHE A 58 6.31 0.49 0.65
N GLN A 59 5.18 0.31 1.35
CA GLN A 59 4.37 1.43 1.82
C GLN A 59 5.09 2.24 2.91
N VAL A 60 5.77 1.58 3.84
CA VAL A 60 6.59 2.26 4.86
C VAL A 60 7.70 3.06 4.19
N LEU A 61 8.44 2.44 3.27
CA LEU A 61 9.54 3.11 2.57
C LEU A 61 9.02 4.21 1.64
N GLY A 62 7.92 3.97 0.93
CA GLY A 62 7.26 5.00 0.13
C GLY A 62 6.83 6.21 0.96
N GLY A 63 6.35 5.99 2.18
CA GLY A 63 6.06 7.05 3.14
C GLY A 63 7.29 7.83 3.57
N LEU A 64 8.40 7.15 3.86
CA LEU A 64 9.67 7.77 4.24
C LEU A 64 10.28 8.57 3.09
N THR A 65 10.28 8.03 1.89
CA THR A 65 10.83 8.68 0.69
C THR A 65 9.85 9.64 0.01
N GLN A 66 8.59 9.66 0.46
CA GLN A 66 7.50 10.39 -0.18
C GLN A 66 7.28 10.00 -1.65
N THR A 67 7.58 8.75 -1.98
CA THR A 67 7.38 8.18 -3.32
C THR A 67 5.97 7.61 -3.45
N HIS A 68 5.23 8.04 -4.48
CA HIS A 68 3.88 7.55 -4.71
C HIS A 68 3.88 6.07 -5.14
N SER A 69 2.98 5.27 -4.59
CA SER A 69 2.90 3.82 -4.81
C SER A 69 2.76 3.39 -6.28
N SER A 70 2.28 4.28 -7.18
CA SER A 70 2.21 3.99 -8.62
C SER A 70 3.57 3.77 -9.27
N PHE A 71 4.67 4.23 -8.64
CA PHE A 71 6.03 4.05 -9.15
C PHE A 71 6.73 2.80 -8.62
N PHE A 72 6.17 2.12 -7.62
CA PHE A 72 6.77 0.90 -7.06
C PHE A 72 7.04 -0.18 -8.11
N PRO A 73 6.11 -0.52 -9.02
CA PRO A 73 6.36 -1.52 -10.06
C PRO A 73 7.51 -1.13 -11.01
N LEU A 74 7.64 0.17 -11.33
CA LEU A 74 8.74 0.66 -12.15
C LEU A 74 10.07 0.51 -11.45
N ILE A 75 10.16 0.96 -10.19
CA ILE A 75 11.38 0.91 -9.39
C ILE A 75 11.82 -0.54 -9.17
N THR A 76 10.89 -1.44 -8.78
CA THR A 76 11.17 -2.87 -8.60
C THR A 76 11.74 -3.49 -9.86
N ARG A 77 11.10 -3.29 -11.00
CA ARG A 77 11.54 -3.83 -12.28
C ARG A 77 12.93 -3.33 -12.69
N CYS A 78 13.23 -2.05 -12.44
CA CYS A 78 14.55 -1.49 -12.74
C CYS A 78 15.62 -1.99 -11.78
N ALA A 79 15.30 -2.18 -10.49
CA ALA A 79 16.20 -2.75 -9.50
C ALA A 79 16.57 -4.20 -9.84
N GLU A 80 15.57 -5.01 -10.16
CA GLU A 80 15.77 -6.41 -10.61
C GLU A 80 16.63 -6.48 -11.87
N ALA A 81 16.36 -5.64 -12.88
CA ALA A 81 17.11 -5.62 -14.12
C ALA A 81 18.57 -5.16 -13.94
N ALA A 82 18.86 -4.37 -12.93
CA ALA A 82 20.20 -3.87 -12.63
C ALA A 82 20.93 -4.69 -11.56
N ASP A 83 20.25 -5.63 -10.91
CA ASP A 83 20.74 -6.42 -9.76
C ASP A 83 21.20 -5.51 -8.60
N VAL A 84 20.34 -4.56 -8.22
CA VAL A 84 20.57 -3.63 -7.12
C VAL A 84 19.42 -3.69 -6.11
N ASP A 85 19.69 -3.24 -4.88
CA ASP A 85 18.67 -3.20 -3.83
C ASP A 85 17.56 -2.21 -4.18
N VAL A 86 16.31 -2.68 -4.11
CA VAL A 86 15.14 -1.89 -4.49
C VAL A 86 14.93 -0.69 -3.56
N PHE A 87 15.31 -0.80 -2.29
CA PHE A 87 15.14 0.26 -1.30
C PHE A 87 16.20 1.34 -1.46
N GLU A 88 17.44 0.95 -1.82
CA GLU A 88 18.48 1.90 -2.19
C GLU A 88 18.09 2.67 -3.45
N LEU A 89 17.58 1.97 -4.47
CA LEU A 89 17.12 2.63 -5.69
C LEU A 89 15.94 3.58 -5.43
N MET A 90 14.96 3.17 -4.61
CA MET A 90 13.84 4.04 -4.26
C MET A 90 14.30 5.30 -3.54
N THR A 91 15.27 5.19 -2.64
CA THR A 91 15.85 6.32 -1.93
C THR A 91 16.58 7.25 -2.89
N ALA A 92 17.42 6.73 -3.77
CA ALA A 92 18.13 7.51 -4.77
C ALA A 92 17.18 8.25 -5.73
N VAL A 93 16.11 7.58 -6.18
CA VAL A 93 15.07 8.20 -7.01
C VAL A 93 14.39 9.34 -6.27
N ALA A 94 14.05 9.16 -4.99
CA ALA A 94 13.38 10.18 -4.20
C ALA A 94 14.25 11.43 -3.95
N GLU A 95 15.55 11.28 -3.87
CA GLU A 95 16.49 12.39 -3.73
C GLU A 95 16.57 13.25 -5.00
N VAL A 96 16.42 12.65 -6.17
CA VAL A 96 16.51 13.34 -7.45
C VAL A 96 15.15 13.84 -7.94
N GLU A 97 14.15 12.95 -8.02
CA GLU A 97 12.80 13.27 -8.51
C GLU A 97 11.76 12.30 -7.90
N ARG A 98 11.12 12.72 -6.81
CA ARG A 98 10.13 11.89 -6.09
C ARG A 98 8.70 12.00 -6.61
N VAL A 99 8.37 13.10 -7.33
CA VAL A 99 6.99 13.38 -7.72
C VAL A 99 6.61 12.66 -9.00
N ARG A 100 7.47 12.74 -10.01
CA ARG A 100 7.24 12.12 -11.34
C ARG A 100 8.53 11.55 -11.93
N PRO A 101 9.15 10.53 -11.30
CA PRO A 101 10.35 9.94 -11.86
C PRO A 101 10.04 9.30 -13.22
N THR A 102 10.89 9.61 -14.20
CA THR A 102 10.80 8.99 -15.53
C THR A 102 11.47 7.61 -15.51
N GLU A 103 11.03 6.71 -16.38
CA GLU A 103 11.66 5.39 -16.52
C GLU A 103 13.15 5.47 -16.85
N GLN A 104 13.55 6.44 -17.67
CA GLN A 104 14.94 6.66 -18.02
C GLN A 104 15.77 7.05 -16.79
N LEU A 105 15.29 7.98 -15.98
CA LEU A 105 15.96 8.39 -14.74
C LEU A 105 16.14 7.21 -13.78
N VAL A 106 15.09 6.41 -13.58
CA VAL A 106 15.15 5.25 -12.68
C VAL A 106 16.17 4.23 -13.18
N LYS A 107 16.24 3.97 -14.49
CA LYS A 107 17.25 3.09 -15.10
C LYS A 107 18.68 3.62 -14.94
N GLU A 108 18.90 4.90 -15.16
CA GLU A 108 20.21 5.55 -14.99
C GLU A 108 20.70 5.44 -13.54
N LEU A 109 19.82 5.73 -12.57
CA LEU A 109 20.13 5.58 -11.16
C LEU A 109 20.39 4.12 -10.77
N ALA A 110 19.60 3.19 -11.27
CA ALA A 110 19.82 1.76 -11.02
C ALA A 110 21.19 1.30 -11.54
N VAL A 111 21.62 1.79 -12.70
CA VAL A 111 22.97 1.49 -13.22
C VAL A 111 24.07 2.13 -12.36
N SER A 112 23.84 3.34 -11.84
CA SER A 112 24.81 4.04 -10.99
C SER A 112 25.01 3.40 -9.61
N LEU A 113 24.03 2.64 -9.13
CA LEU A 113 24.11 1.91 -7.86
C LEU A 113 24.77 0.54 -7.97
N ARG A 114 25.09 0.10 -9.17
CA ARG A 114 25.85 -1.17 -9.35
C ARG A 114 27.21 -1.04 -8.68
N PRO A 115 27.64 -2.10 -7.96
CA PRO A 115 28.96 -2.13 -7.34
C PRO A 115 30.11 -2.14 -8.37
#